data_77af89544a34b59cde13e378403e485e
#
_entry.id   77af89544a34b59cde13e378403e485e
#
_cell.length_a   1.000
_cell.length_b   1.000
_cell.length_c   1.000
_cell.angle_alpha   90.00
_cell.angle_beta   90.00
_cell.angle_gamma   90.00
#
_symmetry.space_group_name_H-M   'P 1'
#
loop_
_entity.id
_entity.type
_entity.pdbx_description
1 polymer ?
#
loop_
_entity_poly.entity_id
_entity_poly.type
_entity_poly.pdbx_seq_one_letter_code
_entity_poly.pdbx_strand_id
1 'polypeptide(L)'
;MANREEKRNLETIPVGSLGIISLPGCKPLGEKVDQYLVKWRAERESEHKESLAFAGYQRDSYLLDAKVPRFGSGEAKGQILESVRGTDLYLLVDVLNYSMTYSLCGNENHMSPDDHYQDLKRIIAAVGGKARRITVIMPFLYESRQHKRSSRESLDCALALQELVSMGVDNIITFDAHDPRVQNAIPLHGFETVQPAYQFIKGLLRNVKDLQLDSNHMMVISPDEGGMGRAIYVANVLGLDMGMFYKRRDYTRIVNGRNPIVAHEFLGTSVEGKDMIIIDDMISSGESMLEVAAALKERKANKIFVFSTFGLFTNGLDKFDKAYENDIIDKVLTTNLIYQTPELLQREWYINCDMSKYIAYIIDTLNHDSSISDLLNPNERIQNIVAKYKKGEL
;
A
#
# COMPACT_ATOMS: atom_id res chain seq x y z
N MET A 1 -29.51 8.64 9.49
CA MET A 1 -29.13 7.66 8.45
C MET A 1 -27.83 6.99 8.89
N ALA A 2 -27.96 6.07 9.83
CA ALA A 2 -26.83 5.35 10.40
C ALA A 2 -26.54 4.10 9.57
N ASN A 3 -25.23 3.87 9.31
CA ASN A 3 -24.64 2.58 8.95
C ASN A 3 -25.10 1.84 7.68
N ARG A 4 -24.92 2.43 6.50
CA ARG A 4 -24.77 1.64 5.27
C ARG A 4 -23.37 0.99 5.12
N GLU A 5 -22.38 1.41 5.91
CA GLU A 5 -21.02 0.84 5.84
C GLU A 5 -20.88 -0.54 6.50
N GLU A 6 -21.83 -1.00 7.31
CA GLU A 6 -21.68 -2.23 8.10
C GLU A 6 -22.50 -3.43 7.61
N LYS A 7 -23.40 -3.26 6.66
CA LYS A 7 -24.16 -4.39 6.08
C LYS A 7 -23.99 -4.44 4.58
N ARG A 8 -22.84 -4.91 4.11
CA ARG A 8 -22.78 -5.53 2.79
C ARG A 8 -23.44 -6.91 2.93
N ASN A 9 -24.70 -7.03 2.55
CA ASN A 9 -25.31 -8.32 2.30
C ASN A 9 -24.58 -8.93 1.11
N LEU A 10 -23.56 -9.75 1.38
CA LEU A 10 -22.94 -10.59 0.39
C LEU A 10 -23.85 -11.81 0.22
N GLU A 11 -24.83 -11.69 -0.66
CA GLU A 11 -25.84 -12.74 -0.93
C GLU A 11 -25.29 -13.89 -1.77
N THR A 12 -24.02 -13.80 -2.20
CA THR A 12 -23.40 -14.79 -3.07
C THR A 12 -22.70 -15.88 -2.26
N ILE A 13 -22.69 -17.08 -2.83
CA ILE A 13 -22.00 -18.23 -2.28
C ILE A 13 -20.48 -18.00 -2.39
N PRO A 14 -19.68 -18.27 -1.35
CA PRO A 14 -18.24 -18.19 -1.42
C PRO A 14 -17.65 -19.07 -2.54
N VAL A 15 -16.61 -18.59 -3.22
CA VAL A 15 -15.85 -19.33 -4.24
C VAL A 15 -15.34 -20.67 -3.68
N GLY A 16 -14.90 -20.65 -2.44
CA GLY A 16 -14.42 -21.78 -1.67
C GLY A 16 -14.23 -21.42 -0.22
N SER A 17 -13.84 -22.36 0.61
CA SER A 17 -13.45 -22.09 1.99
C SER A 17 -12.31 -21.07 1.98
N LEU A 18 -12.43 -20.00 2.75
CA LEU A 18 -11.39 -18.98 2.85
C LEU A 18 -10.15 -19.53 3.55
N GLY A 19 -8.99 -19.32 2.95
CA GLY A 19 -7.69 -19.57 3.56
C GLY A 19 -6.75 -18.39 3.32
N ILE A 20 -6.00 -17.99 4.34
CA ILE A 20 -5.02 -16.91 4.26
C ILE A 20 -3.67 -17.45 4.73
N ILE A 21 -2.65 -17.36 3.90
CA ILE A 21 -1.26 -17.57 4.33
C ILE A 21 -0.58 -16.20 4.36
N SER A 22 -0.25 -15.75 5.55
CA SER A 22 0.57 -14.56 5.74
C SER A 22 2.03 -14.99 5.87
N LEU A 23 2.87 -14.58 4.92
CA LEU A 23 4.30 -14.87 4.99
C LEU A 23 4.90 -14.20 6.23
N PRO A 24 6.02 -14.70 6.76
CA PRO A 24 6.56 -14.25 8.06
C PRO A 24 6.71 -12.72 8.19
N GLY A 25 7.18 -12.04 7.14
CA GLY A 25 7.33 -10.58 7.13
C GLY A 25 6.02 -9.79 7.14
N CYS A 26 4.89 -10.44 6.84
CA CYS A 26 3.56 -9.83 6.76
C CYS A 26 2.62 -10.27 7.90
N LYS A 27 3.12 -11.05 8.85
CA LYS A 27 2.31 -11.69 9.90
C LYS A 27 1.46 -10.72 10.71
N PRO A 28 1.97 -9.58 11.22
CA PRO A 28 1.16 -8.64 11.99
C PRO A 28 -0.02 -8.04 11.19
N LEU A 29 0.17 -7.82 9.90
CA LEU A 29 -0.89 -7.35 9.00
C LEU A 29 -1.93 -8.44 8.78
N GLY A 30 -1.49 -9.69 8.52
CA GLY A 30 -2.36 -10.84 8.34
C GLY A 30 -3.23 -11.14 9.57
N GLU A 31 -2.67 -11.06 10.77
CA GLU A 31 -3.41 -11.23 12.03
C GLU A 31 -4.51 -10.18 12.21
N LYS A 32 -4.25 -8.91 11.89
CA LYS A 32 -5.29 -7.87 11.93
C LYS A 32 -6.36 -8.09 10.89
N VAL A 33 -6.00 -8.51 9.68
CA VAL A 33 -6.95 -8.83 8.60
C VAL A 33 -7.86 -9.97 9.04
N ASP A 34 -7.29 -11.04 9.58
CA ASP A 34 -8.02 -12.20 10.08
C ASP A 34 -9.06 -11.83 11.16
N GLN A 35 -8.66 -11.00 12.14
CA GLN A 35 -9.56 -10.52 13.19
C GLN A 35 -10.80 -9.81 12.65
N TYR A 36 -10.66 -8.98 11.59
CA TYR A 36 -11.81 -8.36 10.94
C TYR A 36 -12.72 -9.38 10.27
N LEU A 37 -12.14 -10.34 9.55
CA LEU A 37 -12.90 -11.38 8.84
C LEU A 37 -13.65 -12.29 9.81
N VAL A 38 -12.99 -12.76 10.87
CA VAL A 38 -13.62 -13.57 11.94
C VAL A 38 -14.81 -12.83 12.53
N LYS A 39 -14.60 -11.57 12.94
CA LYS A 39 -15.66 -10.74 13.51
C LYS A 39 -16.86 -10.60 12.57
N TRP A 40 -16.63 -10.20 11.31
CA TRP A 40 -17.74 -9.96 10.37
C TRP A 40 -18.49 -11.22 10.00
N ARG A 41 -17.81 -12.35 9.86
CA ARG A 41 -18.45 -13.60 9.51
C ARG A 41 -19.23 -14.19 10.69
N ALA A 42 -18.79 -13.97 11.91
CA ALA A 42 -19.57 -14.28 13.11
C ALA A 42 -20.86 -13.45 13.18
N GLU A 43 -20.79 -12.15 12.84
CA GLU A 43 -21.97 -11.26 12.82
C GLU A 43 -23.00 -11.63 11.74
N ARG A 44 -22.57 -12.24 10.62
CA ARG A 44 -23.44 -12.70 9.51
C ARG A 44 -24.06 -14.07 9.74
N GLU A 45 -23.76 -14.71 10.84
CA GLU A 45 -24.15 -16.11 11.13
C GLU A 45 -25.65 -16.39 11.05
N SER A 46 -26.51 -15.39 11.28
CA SER A 46 -27.95 -15.61 11.40
C SER A 46 -28.66 -15.95 10.09
N GLU A 47 -28.02 -15.74 8.91
CA GLU A 47 -28.73 -15.76 7.63
C GLU A 47 -28.48 -17.04 6.79
N HIS A 48 -27.42 -17.84 7.06
CA HIS A 48 -26.98 -18.89 6.11
C HIS A 48 -26.54 -20.23 6.72
N LYS A 49 -27.00 -20.59 7.91
CA LYS A 49 -26.46 -21.70 8.72
C LYS A 49 -26.62 -23.13 8.18
N GLU A 50 -27.55 -23.37 7.29
CA GLU A 50 -27.98 -24.75 6.93
C GLU A 50 -27.49 -25.25 5.58
N SER A 51 -26.86 -24.41 4.75
CA SER A 51 -26.39 -24.83 3.43
C SER A 51 -24.98 -25.42 3.48
N LEU A 52 -24.76 -26.57 2.84
CA LEU A 52 -23.44 -27.17 2.63
C LEU A 52 -22.47 -26.23 1.89
N ALA A 53 -22.98 -25.25 1.13
CA ALA A 53 -22.17 -24.26 0.45
C ALA A 53 -21.42 -23.33 1.43
N PHE A 54 -21.90 -23.24 2.67
CA PHE A 54 -21.27 -22.44 3.75
C PHE A 54 -20.51 -23.31 4.77
N ALA A 55 -20.27 -24.59 4.48
CA ALA A 55 -19.47 -25.44 5.35
C ALA A 55 -18.07 -24.85 5.55
N GLY A 56 -17.70 -24.58 6.81
CA GLY A 56 -16.44 -23.93 7.17
C GLY A 56 -16.38 -22.43 6.90
N TYR A 57 -17.54 -21.78 6.68
CA TYR A 57 -17.63 -20.32 6.53
C TYR A 57 -17.21 -19.58 7.79
N GLN A 58 -17.62 -20.09 8.96
CA GLN A 58 -17.20 -19.58 10.26
C GLN A 58 -16.02 -20.37 10.80
N ARG A 59 -15.03 -19.68 11.24
CA ARG A 59 -13.84 -20.23 11.91
C ARG A 59 -13.34 -19.25 12.95
N ASP A 60 -12.59 -19.77 13.91
CA ASP A 60 -11.87 -18.95 14.88
C ASP A 60 -10.69 -18.22 14.25
N SER A 61 -10.17 -18.69 13.09
CA SER A 61 -9.16 -18.05 12.26
C SER A 61 -9.21 -18.59 10.85
N TYR A 62 -8.92 -17.76 9.87
CA TYR A 62 -8.71 -18.12 8.45
C TYR A 62 -7.24 -18.21 8.09
N LEU A 63 -6.34 -17.88 9.04
CA LEU A 63 -4.91 -18.05 8.85
C LEU A 63 -4.55 -19.53 8.78
N LEU A 64 -3.77 -19.89 7.77
CA LEU A 64 -3.23 -21.23 7.57
C LEU A 64 -1.73 -21.21 7.86
N ASP A 65 -1.27 -22.21 8.60
CA ASP A 65 0.12 -22.33 8.97
C ASP A 65 1.00 -22.73 7.78
N ALA A 66 1.99 -21.89 7.50
CA ALA A 66 3.02 -22.13 6.50
C ALA A 66 4.39 -21.68 7.02
N LYS A 67 5.43 -22.34 6.55
CA LYS A 67 6.82 -22.07 6.96
C LYS A 67 7.74 -22.10 5.76
N VAL A 68 8.81 -21.31 5.83
CA VAL A 68 9.89 -21.31 4.84
C VAL A 68 11.23 -21.48 5.59
N PRO A 69 11.51 -22.69 6.13
CA PRO A 69 12.77 -22.93 6.83
C PRO A 69 13.96 -22.82 5.90
N ARG A 70 15.03 -22.18 6.41
CA ARG A 70 16.32 -22.04 5.73
C ARG A 70 17.27 -23.17 6.12
N PHE A 71 18.06 -23.61 5.14
CA PHE A 71 19.25 -24.41 5.35
C PHE A 71 20.44 -23.49 5.69
N GLY A 72 21.50 -24.05 6.26
CA GLY A 72 22.70 -23.27 6.61
C GLY A 72 23.36 -22.57 5.41
N SER A 73 23.15 -23.06 4.19
CA SER A 73 23.57 -22.46 2.93
C SER A 73 22.75 -21.26 2.48
N GLY A 74 21.65 -20.94 3.19
CA GLY A 74 20.69 -19.91 2.80
C GLY A 74 19.56 -20.39 1.88
N GLU A 75 19.65 -21.58 1.32
CA GLU A 75 18.54 -22.20 0.59
C GLU A 75 17.33 -22.42 1.50
N ALA A 76 16.14 -22.47 0.92
CA ALA A 76 14.94 -22.69 1.70
C ALA A 76 13.95 -23.62 1.00
N LYS A 77 12.95 -24.09 1.75
CA LYS A 77 11.81 -24.84 1.22
C LYS A 77 10.51 -24.28 1.76
N GLY A 78 9.48 -24.18 0.91
CA GLY A 78 8.11 -23.87 1.33
C GLY A 78 7.44 -25.11 1.94
N GLN A 79 6.75 -24.92 3.06
CA GLN A 79 5.95 -25.96 3.72
C GLN A 79 4.61 -25.37 4.12
N ILE A 80 3.51 -26.05 3.78
CA ILE A 80 2.17 -25.74 4.26
C ILE A 80 1.80 -26.86 5.23
N LEU A 81 1.37 -26.51 6.43
CA LEU A 81 1.15 -27.46 7.52
C LEU A 81 -0.30 -27.93 7.61
N GLU A 82 -1.19 -27.27 6.84
CA GLU A 82 -2.62 -27.60 6.77
C GLU A 82 -3.06 -27.86 5.33
N SER A 83 -4.26 -28.44 5.18
CA SER A 83 -4.79 -28.69 3.85
C SER A 83 -5.32 -27.41 3.20
N VAL A 84 -4.85 -27.10 2.01
CA VAL A 84 -5.34 -26.02 1.15
C VAL A 84 -6.26 -26.51 0.03
N ARG A 85 -6.68 -27.78 0.06
CA ARG A 85 -7.49 -28.36 -1.00
C ARG A 85 -8.87 -27.70 -1.09
N GLY A 86 -9.16 -27.14 -2.27
CA GLY A 86 -10.44 -26.50 -2.55
C GLY A 86 -10.63 -25.14 -1.88
N THR A 87 -9.58 -24.59 -1.25
CA THR A 87 -9.65 -23.25 -0.64
C THR A 87 -9.58 -22.14 -1.70
N ASP A 88 -10.27 -21.05 -1.44
CA ASP A 88 -9.99 -19.74 -2.03
C ASP A 88 -8.85 -19.13 -1.19
N LEU A 89 -7.64 -19.20 -1.72
CA LEU A 89 -6.40 -18.97 -0.99
C LEU A 89 -5.83 -17.58 -1.26
N TYR A 90 -5.58 -16.83 -0.20
CA TYR A 90 -4.94 -15.52 -0.24
C TYR A 90 -3.54 -15.60 0.37
N LEU A 91 -2.54 -15.14 -0.37
CA LEU A 91 -1.14 -15.10 0.07
C LEU A 91 -0.74 -13.64 0.30
N LEU A 92 -0.44 -13.28 1.55
CA LEU A 92 -0.01 -11.94 1.93
C LEU A 92 1.51 -11.91 2.07
N VAL A 93 2.17 -10.98 1.38
CA VAL A 93 3.63 -10.82 1.42
C VAL A 93 4.03 -9.36 1.48
N ASP A 94 4.86 -8.99 2.45
CA ASP A 94 5.60 -7.73 2.47
C ASP A 94 7.04 -8.02 1.98
N VAL A 95 7.32 -7.62 0.76
CA VAL A 95 8.64 -7.82 0.13
C VAL A 95 9.69 -6.85 0.63
N LEU A 96 9.30 -5.82 1.40
CA LEU A 96 10.21 -4.79 1.90
C LEU A 96 10.56 -4.94 3.38
N ASN A 97 10.10 -6.02 4.04
CA ASN A 97 10.38 -6.21 5.46
C ASN A 97 11.82 -6.66 5.73
N TYR A 98 12.72 -5.71 5.79
CA TYR A 98 14.13 -5.93 6.08
C TYR A 98 14.44 -6.30 7.54
N SER A 99 13.43 -6.27 8.45
CA SER A 99 13.62 -6.71 9.84
C SER A 99 13.73 -8.23 10.00
N MET A 100 13.27 -8.97 8.98
CA MET A 100 13.39 -10.42 8.97
C MET A 100 14.82 -10.84 8.66
N THR A 101 15.32 -11.81 9.42
CA THR A 101 16.69 -12.31 9.27
C THR A 101 16.73 -13.83 9.14
N TYR A 102 17.82 -14.34 8.57
CA TYR A 102 18.15 -15.77 8.56
C TYR A 102 19.66 -15.98 8.64
N SER A 103 20.07 -17.19 9.05
CA SER A 103 21.49 -17.54 9.07
C SER A 103 21.96 -18.00 7.69
N LEU A 104 23.04 -17.39 7.19
CA LEU A 104 23.75 -17.76 5.96
C LEU A 104 25.20 -18.06 6.32
N CYS A 105 25.61 -19.34 6.26
CA CYS A 105 26.96 -19.78 6.61
C CYS A 105 27.44 -19.26 7.98
N GLY A 106 26.52 -19.24 8.96
CA GLY A 106 26.81 -18.79 10.33
C GLY A 106 26.72 -17.27 10.54
N ASN A 107 26.46 -16.48 9.50
CA ASN A 107 26.25 -15.04 9.61
C ASN A 107 24.75 -14.70 9.58
N GLU A 108 24.36 -13.66 10.28
CA GLU A 108 23.01 -13.12 10.19
C GLU A 108 22.86 -12.31 8.89
N ASN A 109 21.83 -12.61 8.13
CA ASN A 109 21.51 -11.93 6.87
C ASN A 109 20.08 -11.40 6.93
N HIS A 110 19.91 -10.10 6.63
CA HIS A 110 18.58 -9.50 6.47
C HIS A 110 17.96 -9.94 5.16
N MET A 111 16.66 -10.25 5.19
CA MET A 111 15.95 -10.63 3.98
C MET A 111 15.82 -9.43 3.02
N SER A 112 16.23 -9.64 1.78
CA SER A 112 16.04 -8.72 0.68
C SER A 112 14.63 -8.87 0.08
N PRO A 113 14.20 -7.94 -0.80
CA PRO A 113 12.98 -8.13 -1.60
C PRO A 113 12.98 -9.44 -2.39
N ASP A 114 14.14 -9.86 -2.92
CA ASP A 114 14.32 -11.12 -3.64
C ASP A 114 14.07 -12.34 -2.74
N ASP A 115 14.56 -12.30 -1.49
CA ASP A 115 14.32 -13.36 -0.52
C ASP A 115 12.83 -13.54 -0.23
N HIS A 116 12.11 -12.45 0.01
CA HIS A 116 10.67 -12.48 0.26
C HIS A 116 9.89 -12.95 -0.98
N TYR A 117 10.25 -12.45 -2.15
CA TYR A 117 9.60 -12.85 -3.40
C TYR A 117 9.86 -14.32 -3.72
N GLN A 118 11.10 -14.82 -3.49
CA GLN A 118 11.41 -16.23 -3.66
C GLN A 118 10.67 -17.11 -2.63
N ASP A 119 10.46 -16.63 -1.40
CA ASP A 119 9.69 -17.35 -0.40
C ASP A 119 8.19 -17.43 -0.78
N LEU A 120 7.62 -16.37 -1.36
CA LEU A 120 6.28 -16.42 -1.93
C LEU A 120 6.17 -17.53 -3.00
N LYS A 121 7.11 -17.61 -3.92
CA LYS A 121 7.13 -18.66 -4.96
C LYS A 121 7.23 -20.06 -4.36
N ARG A 122 8.02 -20.24 -3.31
CA ARG A 122 8.12 -21.53 -2.59
C ARG A 122 6.79 -21.95 -1.97
N ILE A 123 6.03 -21.00 -1.41
CA ILE A 123 4.70 -21.27 -0.87
C ILE A 123 3.72 -21.60 -1.99
N ILE A 124 3.70 -20.86 -3.10
CA ILE A 124 2.86 -21.17 -4.27
C ILE A 124 3.18 -22.59 -4.80
N ALA A 125 4.45 -22.93 -4.91
CA ALA A 125 4.86 -24.28 -5.32
C ALA A 125 4.40 -25.36 -4.32
N ALA A 126 4.40 -25.08 -3.02
CA ALA A 126 3.92 -26.01 -1.99
C ALA A 126 2.39 -26.19 -2.01
N VAL A 127 1.61 -25.21 -2.50
CA VAL A 127 0.17 -25.37 -2.77
C VAL A 127 -0.07 -26.49 -3.81
N GLY A 128 0.81 -26.59 -4.79
CA GLY A 128 0.82 -27.71 -5.76
C GLY A 128 -0.49 -27.88 -6.52
N GLY A 129 -1.16 -26.80 -6.91
CA GLY A 129 -2.43 -26.81 -7.65
C GLY A 129 -3.62 -27.35 -6.86
N LYS A 130 -3.58 -27.40 -5.55
CA LYS A 130 -4.66 -27.97 -4.71
C LYS A 130 -5.69 -26.92 -4.29
N ALA A 131 -5.31 -25.65 -4.20
CA ALA A 131 -6.25 -24.56 -3.97
C ALA A 131 -7.21 -24.42 -5.16
N ARG A 132 -8.39 -23.89 -4.91
CA ARG A 132 -9.38 -23.61 -5.94
C ARG A 132 -9.04 -22.36 -6.73
N ARG A 133 -8.52 -21.34 -6.03
CA ARG A 133 -8.05 -20.07 -6.58
C ARG A 133 -6.91 -19.57 -5.71
N ILE A 134 -5.92 -18.93 -6.30
CA ILE A 134 -4.81 -18.30 -5.60
C ILE A 134 -4.82 -16.80 -5.91
N THR A 135 -4.96 -15.98 -4.88
CA THR A 135 -4.82 -14.53 -4.96
C THR A 135 -3.59 -14.09 -4.16
N VAL A 136 -2.66 -13.41 -4.80
CA VAL A 136 -1.51 -12.80 -4.13
C VAL A 136 -1.85 -11.37 -3.76
N ILE A 137 -1.73 -11.02 -2.47
CA ILE A 137 -1.77 -9.65 -1.99
C ILE A 137 -0.34 -9.24 -1.64
N MET A 138 0.24 -8.44 -2.50
CA MET A 138 1.59 -7.92 -2.40
C MET A 138 1.51 -6.40 -2.34
N PRO A 139 1.38 -5.80 -1.13
CA PRO A 139 1.12 -4.38 -0.98
C PRO A 139 2.10 -3.51 -1.75
N PHE A 140 3.41 -3.66 -1.51
CA PHE A 140 4.43 -3.10 -2.38
C PHE A 140 4.73 -4.09 -3.50
N LEU A 141 4.45 -3.71 -4.73
CA LEU A 141 4.68 -4.58 -5.87
C LEU A 141 6.19 -4.78 -6.10
N TYR A 142 6.64 -6.03 -6.05
CA TYR A 142 8.03 -6.39 -6.28
C TYR A 142 8.53 -5.83 -7.61
N GLU A 143 9.70 -5.17 -7.57
CA GLU A 143 10.35 -4.49 -8.70
C GLU A 143 9.48 -3.44 -9.41
N SER A 144 8.52 -2.81 -8.71
CA SER A 144 7.58 -1.85 -9.32
C SER A 144 8.26 -0.64 -9.96
N ARG A 145 9.46 -0.25 -9.49
CA ARG A 145 10.25 0.84 -10.09
C ARG A 145 10.91 0.45 -11.40
N GLN A 146 11.06 -0.86 -11.66
CA GLN A 146 11.59 -1.41 -12.92
C GLN A 146 10.42 -1.80 -13.87
N HIS A 147 9.51 -0.85 -14.10
CA HIS A 147 8.29 -1.01 -14.90
C HIS A 147 8.47 -0.72 -16.39
N LYS A 148 9.56 -0.09 -16.79
CA LYS A 148 9.87 0.26 -18.18
C LYS A 148 11.38 0.17 -18.43
N ARG A 149 11.74 0.04 -19.69
CA ARG A 149 13.12 0.10 -20.15
C ARG A 149 13.36 1.36 -20.96
N SER A 150 14.46 2.05 -20.72
CA SER A 150 14.96 3.17 -21.52
C SER A 150 16.25 2.84 -22.24
N SER A 151 16.93 1.75 -21.85
CA SER A 151 18.19 1.28 -22.40
C SER A 151 18.28 -0.25 -22.34
N ARG A 152 19.47 -0.80 -22.19
CA ARG A 152 19.73 -2.25 -22.01
C ARG A 152 19.55 -2.64 -20.55
N GLU A 153 18.31 -2.63 -20.10
CA GLU A 153 17.90 -2.91 -18.73
C GLU A 153 17.01 -4.14 -18.69
N SER A 154 16.97 -4.83 -17.57
CA SER A 154 15.95 -5.85 -17.30
C SER A 154 14.56 -5.21 -17.15
N LEU A 155 13.51 -5.99 -17.27
CA LEU A 155 12.12 -5.56 -17.07
C LEU A 155 11.51 -6.43 -15.96
N ASP A 156 12.08 -6.30 -14.76
CA ASP A 156 11.87 -7.26 -13.68
C ASP A 156 10.43 -7.29 -13.16
N CYS A 157 9.76 -6.13 -13.11
CA CYS A 157 8.36 -6.09 -12.71
C CYS A 157 7.47 -6.95 -13.63
N ALA A 158 7.62 -6.81 -14.95
CA ALA A 158 6.84 -7.58 -15.91
C ALA A 158 7.16 -9.08 -15.83
N LEU A 159 8.45 -9.43 -15.71
CA LEU A 159 8.87 -10.82 -15.56
C LEU A 159 8.33 -11.45 -14.29
N ALA A 160 8.37 -10.73 -13.18
CA ALA A 160 7.81 -11.20 -11.90
C ALA A 160 6.31 -11.47 -11.99
N LEU A 161 5.54 -10.57 -12.61
CA LEU A 161 4.10 -10.77 -12.82
C LEU A 161 3.82 -12.01 -13.68
N GLN A 162 4.54 -12.17 -14.79
CA GLN A 162 4.41 -13.32 -15.68
C GLN A 162 4.81 -14.63 -14.98
N GLU A 163 5.82 -14.61 -14.14
CA GLU A 163 6.25 -15.77 -13.35
C GLU A 163 5.15 -16.22 -12.38
N LEU A 164 4.57 -15.29 -11.60
CA LEU A 164 3.47 -15.62 -10.69
C LEU A 164 2.28 -16.23 -11.41
N VAL A 165 1.89 -15.66 -12.55
CA VAL A 165 0.82 -16.18 -13.40
C VAL A 165 1.15 -17.58 -13.91
N SER A 166 2.38 -17.81 -14.38
CA SER A 166 2.82 -19.12 -14.86
C SER A 166 2.84 -20.19 -13.77
N MET A 167 2.94 -19.78 -12.51
CA MET A 167 2.85 -20.65 -11.34
C MET A 167 1.42 -20.92 -10.88
N GLY A 168 0.40 -20.39 -11.57
CA GLY A 168 -1.01 -20.61 -11.27
C GLY A 168 -1.63 -19.60 -10.31
N VAL A 169 -1.11 -18.39 -10.23
CA VAL A 169 -1.76 -17.28 -9.53
C VAL A 169 -2.85 -16.70 -10.42
N ASP A 170 -4.08 -16.66 -9.90
CA ASP A 170 -5.26 -16.16 -10.63
C ASP A 170 -5.38 -14.62 -10.55
N ASN A 171 -5.11 -14.05 -9.38
CA ASN A 171 -5.22 -12.60 -9.14
C ASN A 171 -4.02 -12.06 -8.38
N ILE A 172 -3.61 -10.86 -8.73
CA ILE A 172 -2.57 -10.10 -8.03
C ILE A 172 -3.17 -8.77 -7.58
N ILE A 173 -3.08 -8.48 -6.28
CA ILE A 173 -3.55 -7.25 -5.68
C ILE A 173 -2.35 -6.51 -5.09
N THR A 174 -2.17 -5.28 -5.50
CA THR A 174 -1.15 -4.39 -4.99
C THR A 174 -1.75 -3.04 -4.58
N PHE A 175 -0.96 -2.21 -3.94
CA PHE A 175 -1.40 -0.86 -3.55
C PHE A 175 -0.50 0.15 -4.23
N ASP A 176 -1.11 1.19 -4.78
CA ASP A 176 -0.43 2.34 -5.37
C ASP A 176 0.80 1.95 -6.22
N ALA A 177 0.59 1.07 -7.18
CA ALA A 177 1.67 0.65 -8.09
C ALA A 177 2.37 1.88 -8.68
N HIS A 178 3.71 1.88 -8.67
CA HIS A 178 4.52 3.00 -9.17
C HIS A 178 4.11 3.45 -10.58
N ASP A 179 3.80 2.48 -11.44
CA ASP A 179 3.11 2.70 -12.72
C ASP A 179 2.04 1.63 -12.91
N PRO A 180 0.75 1.98 -12.92
CA PRO A 180 -0.34 1.00 -13.04
C PRO A 180 -0.36 0.28 -14.40
N ARG A 181 0.38 0.75 -15.40
CA ARG A 181 0.48 0.08 -16.72
C ARG A 181 1.24 -1.22 -16.67
N VAL A 182 1.89 -1.58 -15.55
CA VAL A 182 2.52 -2.90 -15.36
C VAL A 182 1.53 -4.05 -15.56
N GLN A 183 0.22 -3.83 -15.34
CA GLN A 183 -0.84 -4.79 -15.65
C GLN A 183 -0.84 -5.28 -17.11
N ASN A 184 -0.30 -4.47 -18.04
CA ASN A 184 -0.21 -4.85 -19.46
C ASN A 184 0.73 -6.06 -19.69
N ALA A 185 1.54 -6.44 -18.71
CA ALA A 185 2.38 -7.65 -18.78
C ALA A 185 1.55 -8.95 -18.67
N ILE A 186 0.36 -8.88 -18.08
CA ILE A 186 -0.52 -10.02 -17.79
C ILE A 186 -1.98 -9.73 -18.16
N PRO A 187 -2.30 -9.38 -19.42
CA PRO A 187 -3.59 -8.78 -19.83
C PRO A 187 -4.80 -9.72 -19.67
N LEU A 188 -4.58 -11.02 -19.45
CA LEU A 188 -5.65 -12.01 -19.30
C LEU A 188 -5.85 -12.46 -17.84
N HIS A 189 -5.17 -11.84 -16.88
CA HIS A 189 -5.23 -12.21 -15.45
C HIS A 189 -5.69 -11.02 -14.61
N GLY A 190 -6.29 -11.32 -13.47
CA GLY A 190 -6.71 -10.31 -12.51
C GLY A 190 -5.52 -9.55 -11.93
N PHE A 191 -5.52 -8.24 -12.10
CA PHE A 191 -4.55 -7.33 -11.47
C PHE A 191 -5.27 -6.08 -11.00
N GLU A 192 -5.13 -5.81 -9.70
CA GLU A 192 -5.75 -4.64 -9.09
C GLU A 192 -4.69 -3.81 -8.36
N THR A 193 -4.74 -2.50 -8.57
CA THR A 193 -3.94 -1.54 -7.80
C THR A 193 -4.84 -0.61 -7.03
N VAL A 194 -4.69 -0.61 -5.70
CA VAL A 194 -5.59 0.09 -4.77
C VAL A 194 -4.96 1.38 -4.29
N GLN A 195 -5.71 2.48 -4.34
CA GLN A 195 -5.23 3.78 -3.89
C GLN A 195 -5.64 4.04 -2.43
N PRO A 196 -4.71 4.40 -1.52
CA PRO A 196 -5.01 4.63 -0.10
C PRO A 196 -5.54 6.03 0.24
N ALA A 197 -5.90 6.84 -0.76
CA ALA A 197 -6.27 8.25 -0.58
C ALA A 197 -7.33 8.48 0.50
N TYR A 198 -8.35 7.62 0.60
CA TYR A 198 -9.36 7.71 1.68
C TYR A 198 -8.74 7.59 3.07
N GLN A 199 -7.75 6.71 3.25
CA GLN A 199 -7.12 6.51 4.55
C GLN A 199 -6.21 7.69 4.92
N PHE A 200 -5.54 8.29 3.95
CA PHE A 200 -4.75 9.51 4.18
C PHE A 200 -5.64 10.68 4.59
N ILE A 201 -6.69 10.94 3.82
CA ILE A 201 -7.63 12.03 4.12
C ILE A 201 -8.26 11.80 5.50
N LYS A 202 -8.74 10.59 5.78
CA LYS A 202 -9.30 10.23 7.09
C LYS A 202 -8.27 10.39 8.21
N GLY A 203 -7.02 9.96 7.98
CA GLY A 203 -5.90 10.09 8.94
C GLY A 203 -5.62 11.55 9.23
N LEU A 204 -5.52 12.40 8.21
CA LEU A 204 -5.29 13.83 8.36
C LEU A 204 -6.43 14.48 9.16
N LEU A 205 -7.69 14.30 8.75
CA LEU A 205 -8.85 14.94 9.36
C LEU A 205 -9.10 14.54 10.82
N ARG A 206 -8.65 13.34 11.23
CA ARG A 206 -8.77 12.87 12.62
C ARG A 206 -7.68 13.38 13.54
N ASN A 207 -6.52 13.69 13.00
CA ASN A 207 -5.34 14.05 13.80
C ASN A 207 -5.00 15.53 13.75
N VAL A 208 -5.53 16.26 12.76
CA VAL A 208 -5.25 17.70 12.61
C VAL A 208 -6.58 18.46 12.66
N LYS A 209 -6.66 19.39 13.62
CA LYS A 209 -7.83 20.25 13.82
C LYS A 209 -7.72 21.51 12.96
N ASP A 210 -8.85 22.17 12.75
CA ASP A 210 -8.96 23.50 12.17
C ASP A 210 -8.43 23.62 10.73
N LEU A 211 -8.45 22.50 9.96
CA LEU A 211 -8.10 22.51 8.55
C LEU A 211 -9.21 23.16 7.71
N GLN A 212 -8.82 24.07 6.83
CA GLN A 212 -9.73 24.68 5.88
C GLN A 212 -9.54 24.00 4.52
N LEU A 213 -10.51 23.13 4.17
CA LEU A 213 -10.49 22.31 2.95
C LEU A 213 -11.15 23.07 1.79
N ASP A 214 -10.46 24.10 1.29
CA ASP A 214 -10.83 24.88 0.10
C ASP A 214 -9.57 25.43 -0.58
N SER A 215 -9.71 25.84 -1.85
CA SER A 215 -8.57 26.29 -2.70
C SER A 215 -7.89 27.58 -2.22
N ASN A 216 -8.51 28.37 -1.34
CA ASN A 216 -7.87 29.56 -0.79
C ASN A 216 -6.89 29.22 0.32
N HIS A 217 -7.11 28.09 1.02
CA HIS A 217 -6.37 27.76 2.24
C HIS A 217 -5.53 26.48 2.10
N MET A 218 -5.78 25.64 1.09
CA MET A 218 -5.05 24.38 0.92
C MET A 218 -4.78 24.08 -0.55
N MET A 219 -3.64 23.42 -0.83
CA MET A 219 -3.24 22.99 -2.16
C MET A 219 -2.59 21.62 -2.11
N VAL A 220 -2.79 20.81 -3.15
CA VAL A 220 -2.11 19.52 -3.33
C VAL A 220 -0.88 19.70 -4.21
N ILE A 221 0.24 19.11 -3.80
CA ILE A 221 1.52 19.24 -4.46
C ILE A 221 2.03 17.89 -4.94
N SER A 222 2.37 17.82 -6.22
CA SER A 222 3.18 16.72 -6.76
C SER A 222 4.67 17.04 -6.59
N PRO A 223 5.48 16.16 -5.97
CA PRO A 223 6.91 16.41 -5.80
C PRO A 223 7.69 16.35 -7.12
N ASP A 224 7.16 15.67 -8.12
CA ASP A 224 7.71 15.57 -9.48
C ASP A 224 6.64 15.12 -10.50
N GLU A 225 7.07 14.82 -11.72
CA GLU A 225 6.19 14.37 -12.81
C GLU A 225 5.54 12.99 -12.52
N GLY A 226 6.22 12.12 -11.77
CA GLY A 226 5.77 10.76 -11.45
C GLY A 226 4.56 10.76 -10.50
N GLY A 227 4.52 11.68 -9.53
CA GLY A 227 3.44 11.82 -8.56
C GLY A 227 2.18 12.53 -9.08
N MET A 228 2.22 13.07 -10.30
CA MET A 228 1.19 13.99 -10.82
C MET A 228 -0.21 13.35 -10.86
N GLY A 229 -0.32 12.10 -11.25
CA GLY A 229 -1.62 11.39 -11.29
C GLY A 229 -2.28 11.29 -9.92
N ARG A 230 -1.50 11.02 -8.87
CA ARG A 230 -1.95 10.95 -7.47
C ARG A 230 -2.40 12.32 -6.97
N ALA A 231 -1.60 13.36 -7.25
CA ALA A 231 -1.91 14.73 -6.86
C ALA A 231 -3.20 15.24 -7.53
N ILE A 232 -3.39 14.98 -8.83
CA ILE A 232 -4.60 15.32 -9.57
C ILE A 232 -5.82 14.63 -8.94
N TYR A 233 -5.72 13.34 -8.62
CA TYR A 233 -6.82 12.60 -8.00
C TYR A 233 -7.23 13.21 -6.65
N VAL A 234 -6.26 13.45 -5.75
CA VAL A 234 -6.54 14.01 -4.42
C VAL A 234 -7.06 15.45 -4.52
N ALA A 235 -6.48 16.28 -5.39
CA ALA A 235 -6.95 17.64 -5.63
C ALA A 235 -8.40 17.65 -6.11
N ASN A 236 -8.73 16.84 -7.11
CA ASN A 236 -10.09 16.78 -7.66
C ASN A 236 -11.10 16.29 -6.62
N VAL A 237 -10.79 15.25 -5.85
CA VAL A 237 -11.73 14.69 -4.88
C VAL A 237 -11.95 15.61 -3.68
N LEU A 238 -10.98 16.46 -3.35
CA LEU A 238 -11.08 17.47 -2.28
C LEU A 238 -11.58 18.83 -2.78
N GLY A 239 -11.63 19.06 -4.11
CA GLY A 239 -11.95 20.35 -4.70
C GLY A 239 -10.88 21.41 -4.46
N LEU A 240 -9.61 21.02 -4.50
CA LEU A 240 -8.44 21.86 -4.23
C LEU A 240 -7.66 22.15 -5.52
N ASP A 241 -6.87 23.22 -5.52
CA ASP A 241 -5.88 23.47 -6.56
C ASP A 241 -4.71 22.49 -6.44
N MET A 242 -4.00 22.29 -7.55
CA MET A 242 -2.78 21.48 -7.62
C MET A 242 -1.59 22.31 -8.07
N GLY A 243 -0.44 22.04 -7.49
CA GLY A 243 0.86 22.50 -7.96
C GLY A 243 1.82 21.33 -8.14
N MET A 244 2.92 21.54 -8.85
CA MET A 244 3.95 20.53 -9.01
C MET A 244 5.34 21.11 -9.05
N PHE A 245 6.32 20.33 -8.64
CA PHE A 245 7.73 20.62 -8.85
C PHE A 245 8.25 19.93 -10.09
N TYR A 246 8.99 20.65 -10.88
CA TYR A 246 9.63 20.14 -12.08
C TYR A 246 11.14 20.19 -11.93
N LYS A 247 11.81 19.04 -12.14
CA LYS A 247 13.26 18.92 -12.11
C LYS A 247 13.85 19.23 -13.49
N ARG A 248 14.22 20.49 -13.71
CA ARG A 248 14.90 20.86 -14.95
C ARG A 248 16.31 20.28 -14.96
N ARG A 249 16.60 19.44 -15.97
CA ARG A 249 17.91 18.80 -16.17
C ARG A 249 18.71 19.51 -17.24
N ASP A 250 20.02 19.57 -17.03
CA ASP A 250 20.94 20.02 -18.08
C ASP A 250 21.29 18.84 -18.99
N TYR A 251 20.63 18.78 -20.13
CA TYR A 251 20.89 17.75 -21.14
C TYR A 251 22.21 17.96 -21.91
N THR A 252 22.92 19.06 -21.69
CA THR A 252 24.23 19.32 -22.34
C THR A 252 25.36 18.67 -21.57
N ARG A 253 25.15 18.18 -20.35
CA ARG A 253 26.19 17.58 -19.50
C ARG A 253 25.71 16.23 -18.97
N ILE A 254 26.65 15.31 -18.83
CA ILE A 254 26.46 14.03 -18.17
C ILE A 254 27.44 13.96 -17.00
N VAL A 255 26.93 13.81 -15.79
CA VAL A 255 27.72 13.62 -14.57
C VAL A 255 27.29 12.31 -13.93
N ASN A 256 28.26 11.38 -13.74
CA ASN A 256 27.99 10.04 -13.18
C ASN A 256 26.87 9.29 -13.94
N GLY A 257 26.84 9.39 -15.27
CA GLY A 257 25.84 8.73 -16.12
C GLY A 257 24.45 9.35 -16.12
N ARG A 258 24.27 10.52 -15.51
CA ARG A 258 22.98 11.23 -15.44
C ARG A 258 23.12 12.70 -15.81
N ASN A 259 22.07 13.28 -16.36
CA ASN A 259 21.99 14.73 -16.58
C ASN A 259 21.77 15.44 -15.24
N PRO A 260 22.63 16.38 -14.83
CA PRO A 260 22.49 17.06 -13.56
C PRO A 260 21.20 17.90 -13.50
N ILE A 261 20.58 17.95 -12.32
CA ILE A 261 19.45 18.84 -12.06
C ILE A 261 20.00 20.25 -11.88
N VAL A 262 19.49 21.19 -12.67
CA VAL A 262 19.93 22.61 -12.63
C VAL A 262 18.95 23.51 -11.90
N ALA A 263 17.67 23.11 -11.77
CA ALA A 263 16.68 23.86 -11.03
C ALA A 263 15.50 22.98 -10.61
N HIS A 264 14.91 23.29 -9.47
CA HIS A 264 13.58 22.84 -9.06
C HIS A 264 12.61 23.98 -9.29
N GLU A 265 11.85 23.93 -10.36
CA GLU A 265 10.87 24.95 -10.70
C GLU A 265 9.48 24.54 -10.19
N PHE A 266 8.76 25.46 -9.58
CA PHE A 266 7.40 25.26 -9.13
C PHE A 266 6.42 25.73 -10.20
N LEU A 267 5.46 24.88 -10.55
CA LEU A 267 4.36 25.16 -11.46
C LEU A 267 3.04 25.12 -10.67
N GLY A 268 2.39 26.25 -10.53
CA GLY A 268 1.14 26.36 -9.80
C GLY A 268 0.81 27.80 -9.43
N THR A 269 -0.33 28.00 -8.77
CA THR A 269 -0.71 29.29 -8.19
C THR A 269 0.08 29.60 -6.92
N SER A 270 -0.10 30.78 -6.31
CA SER A 270 0.59 31.13 -5.06
C SER A 270 0.30 30.13 -3.96
N VAL A 271 1.35 29.74 -3.23
CA VAL A 271 1.30 28.86 -2.05
C VAL A 271 1.34 29.66 -0.73
N GLU A 272 1.54 31.00 -0.81
CA GLU A 272 1.71 31.85 0.36
C GLU A 272 0.49 31.75 1.29
N GLY A 273 0.74 31.39 2.55
CA GLY A 273 -0.28 31.26 3.59
C GLY A 273 -1.16 30.03 3.51
N LYS A 274 -1.01 29.17 2.48
CA LYS A 274 -1.81 27.96 2.32
C LYS A 274 -1.15 26.75 2.97
N ASP A 275 -1.97 25.80 3.42
CA ASP A 275 -1.54 24.47 3.83
C ASP A 275 -1.27 23.59 2.59
N MET A 276 -0.22 22.77 2.64
CA MET A 276 0.20 21.93 1.52
C MET A 276 0.03 20.45 1.83
N ILE A 277 -0.51 19.70 0.89
CA ILE A 277 -0.48 18.23 0.88
C ILE A 277 0.48 17.79 -0.21
N ILE A 278 1.67 17.32 0.16
CA ILE A 278 2.60 16.68 -0.79
C ILE A 278 2.22 15.20 -0.86
N ILE A 279 2.04 14.65 -2.05
CA ILE A 279 1.65 13.24 -2.23
C ILE A 279 2.55 12.51 -3.22
N ASP A 280 3.00 11.31 -2.81
CA ASP A 280 3.78 10.39 -3.64
C ASP A 280 3.47 8.93 -3.30
N ASP A 281 3.97 7.96 -4.10
CA ASP A 281 3.82 6.54 -3.80
C ASP A 281 4.73 6.09 -2.66
N MET A 282 5.96 6.58 -2.59
CA MET A 282 6.91 6.13 -1.58
C MET A 282 7.84 7.23 -1.07
N ILE A 283 8.18 7.14 0.19
CA ILE A 283 9.32 7.82 0.81
C ILE A 283 10.47 6.80 0.86
N SER A 284 11.46 6.93 -0.06
CA SER A 284 12.69 6.15 0.01
C SER A 284 13.64 6.77 1.05
N SER A 285 14.63 7.58 0.65
CA SER A 285 15.48 8.33 1.59
C SER A 285 14.76 9.55 2.18
N GLY A 286 13.71 10.02 1.53
CA GLY A 286 12.96 11.22 1.90
C GLY A 286 13.58 12.55 1.45
N GLU A 287 14.78 12.55 0.89
CA GLU A 287 15.49 13.79 0.52
C GLU A 287 14.67 14.66 -0.44
N SER A 288 14.21 14.08 -1.56
CA SER A 288 13.41 14.85 -2.53
C SER A 288 12.12 15.42 -1.92
N MET A 289 11.50 14.69 -0.99
CA MET A 289 10.28 15.13 -0.30
C MET A 289 10.56 16.31 0.62
N LEU A 290 11.66 16.24 1.39
CA LEU A 290 12.08 17.31 2.31
C LEU A 290 12.57 18.54 1.54
N GLU A 291 13.26 18.37 0.40
CA GLU A 291 13.63 19.48 -0.51
C GLU A 291 12.40 20.23 -1.02
N VAL A 292 11.36 19.50 -1.44
CA VAL A 292 10.08 20.08 -1.87
C VAL A 292 9.42 20.83 -0.72
N ALA A 293 9.38 20.23 0.48
CA ALA A 293 8.83 20.88 1.67
C ALA A 293 9.56 22.18 2.01
N ALA A 294 10.89 22.17 2.02
CA ALA A 294 11.70 23.36 2.27
C ALA A 294 11.44 24.46 1.21
N ALA A 295 11.41 24.09 -0.07
CA ALA A 295 11.12 25.03 -1.16
C ALA A 295 9.70 25.64 -1.07
N LEU A 296 8.72 24.94 -0.52
CA LEU A 296 7.39 25.46 -0.23
C LEU A 296 7.41 26.41 0.94
N LYS A 297 8.16 26.11 2.01
CA LYS A 297 8.35 27.03 3.16
C LYS A 297 9.06 28.33 2.77
N GLU A 298 10.06 28.29 1.89
CA GLU A 298 10.69 29.49 1.31
C GLU A 298 9.68 30.38 0.57
N ARG A 299 8.64 29.77 -0.01
CA ARG A 299 7.50 30.45 -0.65
C ARG A 299 6.39 30.82 0.33
N LYS A 300 6.66 30.73 1.64
CA LYS A 300 5.74 31.06 2.74
C LYS A 300 4.49 30.19 2.80
N ALA A 301 4.56 28.93 2.41
CA ALA A 301 3.52 27.96 2.72
C ALA A 301 3.34 27.84 4.25
N ASN A 302 2.11 27.61 4.70
CA ASN A 302 1.79 27.49 6.11
C ASN A 302 2.17 26.09 6.63
N LYS A 303 1.25 25.16 6.75
CA LYS A 303 1.50 23.79 7.18
C LYS A 303 1.84 22.89 5.99
N ILE A 304 2.68 21.87 6.23
CA ILE A 304 3.04 20.89 5.21
C ILE A 304 2.74 19.49 5.71
N PHE A 305 1.83 18.81 5.00
CA PHE A 305 1.45 17.43 5.21
C PHE A 305 2.01 16.57 4.07
N VAL A 306 2.63 15.46 4.42
CA VAL A 306 3.19 14.52 3.44
C VAL A 306 2.35 13.24 3.44
N PHE A 307 1.84 12.85 2.29
CA PHE A 307 1.14 11.59 2.08
C PHE A 307 2.01 10.66 1.24
N SER A 308 2.25 9.47 1.72
CA SER A 308 2.98 8.46 0.96
C SER A 308 2.48 7.06 1.29
N THR A 309 2.23 6.26 0.27
CA THR A 309 1.74 4.90 0.49
C THR A 309 2.77 4.07 1.24
N PHE A 310 4.04 4.18 0.87
CA PHE A 310 5.11 3.39 1.46
C PHE A 310 6.18 4.28 2.11
N GLY A 311 6.29 4.21 3.43
CA GLY A 311 7.33 4.88 4.19
C GLY A 311 8.52 3.95 4.46
N LEU A 312 9.51 3.91 3.54
CA LEU A 312 10.69 3.07 3.72
C LEU A 312 11.71 3.70 4.66
N PHE A 313 11.90 5.00 4.59
CA PHE A 313 12.87 5.76 5.40
C PHE A 313 14.27 5.13 5.39
N THR A 314 14.79 4.81 4.20
CA THR A 314 16.04 4.03 4.02
C THR A 314 17.27 4.67 4.65
N ASN A 315 17.26 5.96 4.90
CA ASN A 315 18.35 6.71 5.55
C ASN A 315 18.03 7.09 7.02
N GLY A 316 17.07 6.38 7.65
CA GLY A 316 16.63 6.65 9.00
C GLY A 316 15.69 7.84 9.13
N LEU A 317 15.40 8.26 10.37
CA LEU A 317 14.38 9.26 10.70
C LEU A 317 14.95 10.65 11.00
N ASP A 318 16.25 10.78 11.24
CA ASP A 318 16.90 12.01 11.75
C ASP A 318 16.62 13.25 10.89
N LYS A 319 16.53 13.07 9.56
CA LYS A 319 16.24 14.19 8.64
C LYS A 319 14.78 14.67 8.78
N PHE A 320 13.86 13.75 9.04
CA PHE A 320 12.45 14.07 9.29
C PHE A 320 12.27 14.69 10.68
N ASP A 321 12.97 14.18 11.71
CA ASP A 321 12.96 14.74 13.04
C ASP A 321 13.42 16.22 13.00
N LYS A 322 14.55 16.50 12.34
CA LYS A 322 15.05 17.86 12.13
C LYS A 322 14.11 18.75 11.31
N ALA A 323 13.48 18.19 10.28
CA ALA A 323 12.52 18.93 9.46
C ALA A 323 11.27 19.32 10.27
N TYR A 324 10.82 18.45 11.17
CA TYR A 324 9.73 18.74 12.09
C TYR A 324 10.13 19.80 13.13
N GLU A 325 11.30 19.66 13.77
CA GLU A 325 11.84 20.63 14.74
C GLU A 325 12.03 22.03 14.15
N ASN A 326 12.30 22.13 12.85
CA ASN A 326 12.48 23.39 12.13
C ASN A 326 11.22 23.88 11.40
N ASP A 327 10.04 23.35 11.74
CA ASP A 327 8.75 23.70 11.12
C ASP A 327 8.71 23.56 9.58
N ILE A 328 9.54 22.67 9.00
CA ILE A 328 9.54 22.39 7.55
C ILE A 328 8.40 21.46 7.19
N ILE A 329 8.08 20.49 8.06
CA ILE A 329 6.95 19.57 7.91
C ILE A 329 6.12 19.56 9.19
N ASP A 330 4.81 19.36 9.06
CA ASP A 330 3.90 19.23 10.21
C ASP A 330 3.53 17.76 10.48
N LYS A 331 3.11 17.02 9.48
CA LYS A 331 2.79 15.59 9.61
C LYS A 331 3.20 14.80 8.36
N VAL A 332 3.62 13.56 8.59
CA VAL A 332 3.88 12.56 7.56
C VAL A 332 2.93 11.39 7.77
N LEU A 333 2.15 11.08 6.77
CA LEU A 333 1.17 10.01 6.79
C LEU A 333 1.64 8.90 5.85
N THR A 334 1.87 7.70 6.40
CA THR A 334 2.09 6.51 5.56
C THR A 334 1.21 5.36 6.01
N THR A 335 1.18 4.29 5.24
CA THR A 335 0.34 3.13 5.55
C THR A 335 1.13 2.05 6.29
N ASN A 336 0.41 1.10 6.91
CA ASN A 336 0.96 -0.11 7.51
C ASN A 336 1.08 -1.27 6.50
N LEU A 337 1.18 -0.96 5.21
CA LEU A 337 1.26 -1.95 4.14
C LEU A 337 2.65 -2.60 4.01
N ILE A 338 3.66 -1.97 4.57
CA ILE A 338 5.03 -2.48 4.69
C ILE A 338 5.47 -2.37 6.14
N TYR A 339 6.58 -3.00 6.47
CA TYR A 339 7.17 -2.94 7.81
C TYR A 339 7.40 -1.49 8.27
N GLN A 340 6.98 -1.22 9.49
CA GLN A 340 7.14 0.06 10.18
C GLN A 340 7.99 -0.18 11.44
N THR A 341 9.06 0.59 11.59
CA THR A 341 9.90 0.44 12.78
C THR A 341 9.17 0.95 14.03
N PRO A 342 9.44 0.38 15.22
CA PRO A 342 8.86 0.87 16.47
C PRO A 342 9.16 2.34 16.75
N GLU A 343 10.35 2.81 16.34
CA GLU A 343 10.78 4.21 16.48
C GLU A 343 9.92 5.15 15.62
N LEU A 344 9.58 4.75 14.39
CA LEU A 344 8.70 5.53 13.51
C LEU A 344 7.33 5.73 14.13
N LEU A 345 6.75 4.67 14.69
CA LEU A 345 5.41 4.70 15.30
C LEU A 345 5.32 5.60 16.54
N GLN A 346 6.44 6.00 17.14
CA GLN A 346 6.51 6.88 18.31
C GLN A 346 6.71 8.36 17.95
N ARG A 347 6.92 8.68 16.66
CA ARG A 347 7.19 10.07 16.24
C ARG A 347 5.92 10.90 16.25
N GLU A 348 5.97 12.09 16.86
CA GLU A 348 4.83 13.03 16.91
C GLU A 348 4.40 13.52 15.52
N TRP A 349 5.36 13.65 14.60
CA TRP A 349 5.08 14.02 13.22
C TRP A 349 4.47 12.90 12.38
N TYR A 350 4.47 11.65 12.87
CA TYR A 350 4.03 10.50 12.10
C TYR A 350 2.57 10.12 12.37
N ILE A 351 1.84 9.80 11.33
CA ILE A 351 0.47 9.27 11.40
C ILE A 351 0.41 7.96 10.59
N ASN A 352 0.12 6.88 11.28
CA ASN A 352 -0.09 5.57 10.66
C ASN A 352 -1.52 5.45 10.10
N CYS A 353 -1.64 5.24 8.79
CA CYS A 353 -2.90 4.98 8.10
C CYS A 353 -3.12 3.47 7.95
N ASP A 354 -3.86 2.86 8.87
CA ASP A 354 -4.10 1.42 8.91
C ASP A 354 -4.98 0.95 7.75
N MET A 355 -4.45 0.05 6.90
CA MET A 355 -5.10 -0.56 5.74
C MET A 355 -5.67 -1.95 6.01
N SER A 356 -5.47 -2.52 7.20
CA SER A 356 -5.85 -3.91 7.53
C SER A 356 -7.33 -4.18 7.28
N LYS A 357 -8.19 -3.25 7.74
CA LYS A 357 -9.65 -3.33 7.51
C LYS A 357 -10.00 -3.33 6.03
N TYR A 358 -9.25 -2.57 5.24
CA TYR A 358 -9.49 -2.45 3.80
C TYR A 358 -9.10 -3.74 3.06
N ILE A 359 -7.97 -4.34 3.42
CA ILE A 359 -7.54 -5.64 2.89
C ILE A 359 -8.58 -6.72 3.25
N ALA A 360 -9.07 -6.72 4.49
CA ALA A 360 -10.12 -7.64 4.89
C ALA A 360 -11.39 -7.48 4.04
N TYR A 361 -11.81 -6.26 3.71
CA TYR A 361 -12.94 -6.02 2.80
C TYR A 361 -12.69 -6.56 1.39
N ILE A 362 -11.49 -6.37 0.84
CA ILE A 362 -11.14 -6.91 -0.47
C ILE A 362 -11.25 -8.44 -0.45
N ILE A 363 -10.62 -9.09 0.51
CA ILE A 363 -10.63 -10.55 0.66
C ILE A 363 -12.06 -11.07 0.79
N ASP A 364 -12.85 -10.50 1.68
CA ASP A 364 -14.22 -10.94 1.94
C ASP A 364 -15.12 -10.76 0.69
N THR A 365 -14.98 -9.63 0.00
CA THR A 365 -15.74 -9.34 -1.23
C THR A 365 -15.36 -10.30 -2.36
N LEU A 366 -14.07 -10.52 -2.59
CA LEU A 366 -13.60 -11.44 -3.62
C LEU A 366 -13.92 -12.90 -3.30
N ASN A 367 -13.86 -13.31 -2.03
CA ASN A 367 -14.26 -14.66 -1.63
C ASN A 367 -15.73 -14.95 -1.93
N HIS A 368 -16.57 -13.92 -1.94
CA HIS A 368 -17.98 -14.01 -2.36
C HIS A 368 -18.20 -13.75 -3.86
N ASP A 369 -17.14 -13.74 -4.66
CA ASP A 369 -17.17 -13.48 -6.11
C ASP A 369 -17.92 -12.18 -6.47
N SER A 370 -17.78 -11.17 -5.62
CA SER A 370 -18.44 -9.88 -5.75
C SER A 370 -17.48 -8.81 -6.23
N SER A 371 -18.02 -7.80 -6.92
CA SER A 371 -17.21 -6.69 -7.43
C SER A 371 -16.59 -5.85 -6.32
N ILE A 372 -15.31 -5.52 -6.47
CA ILE A 372 -14.58 -4.61 -5.58
C ILE A 372 -14.58 -3.15 -6.11
N SER A 373 -15.33 -2.83 -7.18
CA SER A 373 -15.33 -1.49 -7.80
C SER A 373 -15.62 -0.37 -6.81
N ASP A 374 -16.55 -0.58 -5.87
CA ASP A 374 -16.85 0.40 -4.81
C ASP A 374 -15.70 0.60 -3.82
N LEU A 375 -14.85 -0.42 -3.68
CA LEU A 375 -13.63 -0.31 -2.86
C LEU A 375 -12.54 0.45 -3.62
N LEU A 376 -12.42 0.23 -4.92
CA LEU A 376 -11.42 0.89 -5.76
C LEU A 376 -11.75 2.37 -5.99
N ASN A 377 -13.04 2.76 -5.90
CA ASN A 377 -13.48 4.15 -6.05
C ASN A 377 -14.04 4.71 -4.73
N PRO A 378 -13.20 5.28 -3.85
CA PRO A 378 -13.63 5.77 -2.54
C PRO A 378 -14.23 7.19 -2.55
N ASN A 379 -14.56 7.78 -3.70
CA ASN A 379 -14.96 9.19 -3.83
C ASN A 379 -16.14 9.55 -2.89
N GLU A 380 -17.21 8.77 -2.90
CA GLU A 380 -18.38 9.03 -2.04
C GLU A 380 -17.99 8.98 -0.54
N ARG A 381 -17.15 8.03 -0.15
CA ARG A 381 -16.67 7.92 1.24
C ARG A 381 -15.81 9.10 1.65
N ILE A 382 -14.97 9.61 0.72
CA ILE A 382 -14.15 10.81 0.95
C ILE A 382 -15.06 12.03 1.12
N GLN A 383 -16.03 12.24 0.24
CA GLN A 383 -16.98 13.35 0.35
C GLN A 383 -17.75 13.30 1.67
N ASN A 384 -18.20 12.13 2.10
CA ASN A 384 -18.91 11.94 3.36
C ASN A 384 -18.06 12.29 4.59
N ILE A 385 -16.78 11.87 4.62
CA ILE A 385 -15.90 12.19 5.76
C ILE A 385 -15.51 13.67 5.80
N VAL A 386 -15.29 14.29 4.65
CA VAL A 386 -15.06 15.74 4.53
C VAL A 386 -16.27 16.53 5.01
N ALA A 387 -17.49 16.11 4.63
CA ALA A 387 -18.72 16.75 5.10
C ALA A 387 -18.91 16.66 6.62
N LYS A 388 -18.59 15.50 7.21
CA LYS A 388 -18.61 15.32 8.68
C LYS A 388 -17.59 16.22 9.36
N TYR A 389 -16.37 16.30 8.83
CA TYR A 389 -15.32 17.16 9.38
C TYR A 389 -15.75 18.64 9.38
N LYS A 390 -16.29 19.14 8.26
CA LYS A 390 -16.80 20.53 8.16
C LYS A 390 -17.93 20.84 9.13
N LYS A 391 -18.66 19.81 9.60
CA LYS A 391 -19.73 19.94 10.62
C LYS A 391 -19.23 19.77 12.06
N GLY A 392 -17.95 19.45 12.26
CA GLY A 392 -17.40 19.14 13.60
C GLY A 392 -17.87 17.79 14.17
N GLU A 393 -18.25 16.84 13.32
CA GLU A 393 -18.80 15.52 13.69
C GLU A 393 -17.73 14.39 13.63
N LEU A 394 -16.44 14.74 13.54
CA LEU A 394 -15.34 13.79 13.38
C LEU A 394 -14.50 13.64 14.64
#